data_1c85c7fd7e5a44de6312315210441fa2
#
_entry.id   1c85c7fd7e5a44de6312315210441fa2
#
_cell.length_a   1.000
_cell.length_b   1.000
_cell.length_c   1.000
_cell.angle_alpha   90.00
_cell.angle_beta   90.00
_cell.angle_gamma   90.00
#
_symmetry.space_group_name_H-M   'P 1'
#
loop_
_entity.id
_entity.type
_entity.pdbx_description
1 polymer ?
#
loop_
_entity_poly.entity_id
_entity_poly.type
_entity_poly.pdbx_seq_one_letter_code
_entity_poly.pdbx_strand_id
1 'polypeptide(L)'
;IGYRNIKEKHIALDIAKELGSFLKKEMPELNIIYTREDDIFLGLKNRTNLANKNKGHIFLSIHANASTAKTARGFEIFLLQPNSVDNAIDVAVRENASIIFEDNPEQYEQNQMFASISEKAYSQESEKLAVSINTAVKTELPRTRMRGVKQAGFYVLVGAAMPKVLIEAGFITNKSEAQLLNKSSYRTQMAYGIFKGVQSYIESHNSQNINR
;
A
#
# COMPACT_ATOMS: atom_id res chain seq x y z
N ILE A 1 -17.38 1.80 0.91
CA ILE A 1 -18.30 0.83 0.26
C ILE A 1 -18.34 1.16 -1.22
N GLY A 2 -18.04 0.19 -2.06
CA GLY A 2 -17.98 0.31 -3.51
C GLY A 2 -19.27 -0.12 -4.24
N TYR A 3 -19.14 -0.39 -5.53
CA TYR A 3 -20.22 -0.87 -6.39
C TYR A 3 -20.79 -2.18 -5.85
N ARG A 4 -22.15 -2.28 -5.75
CA ARG A 4 -22.87 -3.44 -5.19
C ARG A 4 -22.43 -3.85 -3.78
N ASN A 5 -22.14 -2.87 -2.92
CA ASN A 5 -21.73 -3.09 -1.52
C ASN A 5 -20.40 -3.85 -1.36
N ILE A 6 -19.53 -3.87 -2.39
CA ILE A 6 -18.19 -4.41 -2.25
C ILE A 6 -17.44 -3.58 -1.19
N LYS A 7 -16.83 -4.28 -0.23
CA LYS A 7 -16.09 -3.66 0.87
C LYS A 7 -14.59 -3.74 0.58
N GLU A 8 -13.93 -2.60 0.58
CA GLU A 8 -12.49 -2.49 0.41
C GLU A 8 -11.72 -3.39 1.38
N LYS A 9 -12.11 -3.38 2.66
CA LYS A 9 -11.43 -4.14 3.72
C LYS A 9 -11.27 -5.64 3.43
N HIS A 10 -12.20 -6.24 2.69
CA HIS A 10 -12.12 -7.65 2.30
C HIS A 10 -11.15 -7.83 1.14
N ILE A 11 -11.23 -6.96 0.11
CA ILE A 11 -10.34 -6.99 -1.04
C ILE A 11 -8.88 -6.79 -0.61
N ALA A 12 -8.63 -5.77 0.22
CA ALA A 12 -7.30 -5.46 0.74
C ALA A 12 -6.72 -6.63 1.55
N LEU A 13 -7.53 -7.25 2.42
CA LEU A 13 -7.11 -8.39 3.22
C LEU A 13 -6.78 -9.61 2.35
N ASP A 14 -7.63 -9.91 1.37
CA ASP A 14 -7.41 -11.04 0.47
C ASP A 14 -6.13 -10.85 -0.36
N ILE A 15 -5.91 -9.67 -0.94
CA ILE A 15 -4.68 -9.37 -1.69
C ILE A 15 -3.45 -9.48 -0.78
N ALA A 16 -3.52 -8.99 0.46
CA ALA A 16 -2.42 -9.07 1.42
C ALA A 16 -2.09 -10.53 1.78
N LYS A 17 -3.10 -11.38 2.01
CA LYS A 17 -2.91 -12.80 2.31
C LYS A 17 -2.32 -13.57 1.13
N GLU A 18 -2.83 -13.33 -0.08
CA GLU A 18 -2.28 -13.93 -1.31
C GLU A 18 -0.81 -13.50 -1.54
N LEU A 19 -0.50 -12.20 -1.37
CA LEU A 19 0.86 -11.69 -1.45
C LEU A 19 1.78 -12.38 -0.44
N GLY A 20 1.38 -12.48 0.80
CA GLY A 20 2.17 -13.16 1.83
C GLY A 20 2.33 -14.65 1.57
N SER A 21 1.34 -15.30 0.93
CA SER A 21 1.46 -16.70 0.48
C SER A 21 2.54 -16.84 -0.58
N PHE A 22 2.59 -15.96 -1.59
CA PHE A 22 3.66 -15.96 -2.59
C PHE A 22 5.03 -15.69 -1.96
N LEU A 23 5.13 -14.70 -1.09
CA LEU A 23 6.39 -14.37 -0.42
C LEU A 23 6.90 -15.55 0.42
N LYS A 24 6.05 -16.17 1.24
CA LYS A 24 6.43 -17.34 2.05
C LYS A 24 6.86 -18.53 1.23
N LYS A 25 6.24 -18.74 0.06
CA LYS A 25 6.56 -19.88 -0.82
C LYS A 25 7.85 -19.67 -1.60
N GLU A 26 8.03 -18.49 -2.20
CA GLU A 26 9.12 -18.21 -3.15
C GLU A 26 10.37 -17.59 -2.49
N MET A 27 10.20 -17.03 -1.27
CA MET A 27 11.24 -16.38 -0.47
C MET A 27 11.07 -16.77 1.01
N PRO A 28 11.28 -18.06 1.35
CA PRO A 28 10.97 -18.61 2.68
C PRO A 28 11.81 -18.03 3.82
N GLU A 29 12.91 -17.37 3.50
CA GLU A 29 13.75 -16.63 4.46
C GLU A 29 13.10 -15.36 4.99
N LEU A 30 12.04 -14.86 4.33
CA LEU A 30 11.37 -13.64 4.75
C LEU A 30 10.38 -13.92 5.90
N ASN A 31 10.43 -13.08 6.92
CA ASN A 31 9.42 -13.06 7.96
C ASN A 31 8.27 -12.12 7.56
N ILE A 32 7.09 -12.69 7.29
CA ILE A 32 5.90 -11.93 6.87
C ILE A 32 5.01 -11.68 8.08
N ILE A 33 4.78 -10.39 8.37
CA ILE A 33 3.97 -9.92 9.49
C ILE A 33 2.76 -9.17 8.91
N TYR A 34 1.57 -9.63 9.27
CA TYR A 34 0.33 -8.94 8.91
C TYR A 34 -0.08 -7.99 10.04
N THR A 35 -0.57 -6.81 9.67
CA THR A 35 -1.19 -5.90 10.65
C THR A 35 -2.55 -6.43 11.12
N ARG A 36 -3.19 -7.24 10.29
CA ARG A 36 -4.38 -8.03 10.65
C ARG A 36 -4.49 -9.24 9.74
N GLU A 37 -5.05 -10.31 10.25
CA GLU A 37 -5.34 -11.54 9.49
C GLU A 37 -6.85 -11.81 9.36
N ASP A 38 -7.65 -11.05 10.11
CA ASP A 38 -9.10 -11.16 10.15
C ASP A 38 -9.76 -9.79 9.94
N ASP A 39 -11.11 -9.77 9.95
CA ASP A 39 -11.92 -8.56 9.83
C ASP A 39 -11.96 -7.78 11.15
N ILE A 40 -10.80 -7.35 11.63
CA ILE A 40 -10.64 -6.51 12.81
C ILE A 40 -10.15 -5.12 12.42
N PHE A 41 -10.48 -4.12 13.23
CA PHE A 41 -9.93 -2.78 13.10
C PHE A 41 -8.62 -2.65 13.87
N LEU A 42 -7.59 -2.13 13.21
CA LEU A 42 -6.34 -1.72 13.83
C LEU A 42 -6.05 -0.28 13.41
N GLY A 43 -5.90 0.61 14.38
CA GLY A 43 -5.60 2.03 14.14
C GLY A 43 -4.34 2.24 13.31
N LEU A 44 -4.28 3.32 12.54
CA LEU A 44 -3.23 3.56 11.55
C LEU A 44 -1.84 3.60 12.21
N LYS A 45 -1.71 4.31 13.34
CA LYS A 45 -0.46 4.38 14.10
C LYS A 45 -0.03 3.02 14.65
N ASN A 46 -0.97 2.17 15.05
CA ASN A 46 -0.66 0.85 15.56
C ASN A 46 -0.09 -0.07 14.48
N ARG A 47 -0.43 0.14 13.20
CA ARG A 47 0.16 -0.60 12.07
C ARG A 47 1.63 -0.29 11.91
N THR A 48 2.02 0.99 11.92
CA THR A 48 3.43 1.38 11.82
C THR A 48 4.22 1.05 13.09
N ASN A 49 3.60 1.16 14.27
CA ASN A 49 4.20 0.73 15.52
C ASN A 49 4.50 -0.78 15.50
N LEU A 50 3.59 -1.60 14.99
CA LEU A 50 3.79 -3.04 14.83
C LEU A 50 4.97 -3.32 13.89
N ALA A 51 5.05 -2.64 12.75
CA ALA A 51 6.16 -2.77 11.81
C ALA A 51 7.50 -2.39 12.45
N ASN A 52 7.57 -1.26 13.15
CA ASN A 52 8.77 -0.80 13.82
C ASN A 52 9.21 -1.74 14.97
N LYS A 53 8.26 -2.22 15.80
CA LYS A 53 8.53 -3.17 16.89
C LYS A 53 9.15 -4.46 16.38
N ASN A 54 8.74 -4.91 15.20
CA ASN A 54 9.27 -6.11 14.56
C ASN A 54 10.48 -5.83 13.65
N LYS A 55 11.02 -4.61 13.65
CA LYS A 55 12.16 -4.21 12.80
C LYS A 55 11.92 -4.53 11.33
N GLY A 56 10.72 -4.24 10.84
CA GLY A 56 10.33 -4.49 9.44
C GLY A 56 11.29 -3.80 8.45
N HIS A 57 11.60 -4.47 7.36
CA HIS A 57 12.45 -3.92 6.30
C HIS A 57 11.65 -3.23 5.18
N ILE A 58 10.39 -3.59 5.03
CA ILE A 58 9.46 -3.02 4.04
C ILE A 58 8.08 -2.93 4.69
N PHE A 59 7.37 -1.83 4.46
CA PHE A 59 5.97 -1.66 4.88
C PHE A 59 5.08 -1.44 3.66
N LEU A 60 4.11 -2.34 3.46
CA LEU A 60 3.13 -2.27 2.37
C LEU A 60 1.73 -2.05 2.94
N SER A 61 1.09 -0.95 2.59
CA SER A 61 -0.32 -0.69 2.90
C SER A 61 -1.15 -0.96 1.64
N ILE A 62 -2.05 -1.95 1.70
CA ILE A 62 -2.85 -2.39 0.54
C ILE A 62 -4.27 -1.89 0.70
N HIS A 63 -4.77 -1.21 -0.33
CA HIS A 63 -6.07 -0.56 -0.41
C HIS A 63 -6.77 -0.84 -1.75
N ALA A 64 -8.04 -0.46 -1.83
CA ALA A 64 -8.80 -0.42 -3.06
C ALA A 64 -9.61 0.89 -3.12
N ASN A 65 -9.16 1.77 -4.00
CA ASN A 65 -9.55 3.16 -4.11
C ASN A 65 -11.06 3.37 -4.34
N ALA A 66 -11.52 4.56 -4.00
CA ALA A 66 -12.85 5.05 -4.31
C ALA A 66 -12.77 6.44 -4.94
N SER A 67 -13.78 6.79 -5.75
CA SER A 67 -13.91 8.14 -6.31
C SER A 67 -15.38 8.48 -6.51
N THR A 68 -15.71 9.76 -6.41
CA THR A 68 -17.02 10.29 -6.83
C THR A 68 -17.20 10.15 -8.33
N ALA A 69 -16.11 10.33 -9.12
CA ALA A 69 -16.07 10.08 -10.56
C ALA A 69 -16.11 8.56 -10.84
N LYS A 70 -17.26 8.04 -11.23
CA LYS A 70 -17.46 6.60 -11.51
C LYS A 70 -16.63 6.06 -12.68
N THR A 71 -16.06 6.94 -13.48
CA THR A 71 -15.12 6.61 -14.56
C THR A 71 -13.67 6.46 -14.10
N ALA A 72 -13.34 6.89 -12.87
CA ALA A 72 -12.02 6.72 -12.30
C ALA A 72 -11.69 5.22 -12.20
N ARG A 73 -10.50 4.84 -12.68
CA ARG A 73 -10.03 3.45 -12.71
C ARG A 73 -8.51 3.38 -12.78
N GLY A 74 -7.96 2.26 -12.39
CA GLY A 74 -6.56 1.89 -12.55
C GLY A 74 -5.83 1.67 -11.24
N PHE A 75 -4.65 1.10 -11.37
CA PHE A 75 -3.70 0.83 -10.30
C PHE A 75 -2.82 2.07 -10.06
N GLU A 76 -2.59 2.42 -8.81
CA GLU A 76 -1.69 3.51 -8.43
C GLU A 76 -0.97 3.20 -7.12
N ILE A 77 0.22 3.79 -6.97
CA ILE A 77 1.02 3.66 -5.75
C ILE A 77 1.29 5.05 -5.20
N PHE A 78 1.27 5.16 -3.88
CA PHE A 78 1.55 6.40 -3.19
C PHE A 78 2.75 6.28 -2.27
N LEU A 79 3.60 7.30 -2.33
CA LEU A 79 4.64 7.60 -1.36
C LEU A 79 4.12 8.60 -0.33
N LEU A 80 4.64 8.56 0.87
CA LEU A 80 4.34 9.57 1.88
C LEU A 80 5.01 10.90 1.49
N GLN A 81 4.24 11.97 1.40
CA GLN A 81 4.72 13.36 1.36
C GLN A 81 3.70 14.26 2.07
N PRO A 82 4.03 14.77 3.26
CA PRO A 82 3.07 15.50 4.10
C PRO A 82 2.48 16.77 3.46
N ASN A 83 3.22 17.43 2.55
CA ASN A 83 2.87 18.73 1.99
C ASN A 83 2.60 18.69 0.47
N SER A 84 2.11 17.57 -0.07
CA SER A 84 1.80 17.50 -1.51
C SER A 84 0.56 18.31 -1.88
N VAL A 85 0.60 18.96 -3.05
CA VAL A 85 -0.41 19.93 -3.54
C VAL A 85 -1.27 19.35 -4.65
N ASP A 86 -1.16 18.05 -4.96
CA ASP A 86 -1.76 17.42 -6.15
C ASP A 86 -3.10 16.72 -5.89
N ASN A 87 -3.72 16.22 -6.98
CA ASN A 87 -4.97 15.43 -7.03
C ASN A 87 -4.96 14.14 -6.16
N ALA A 88 -3.85 13.85 -5.48
CA ALA A 88 -3.68 12.78 -4.51
C ALA A 88 -4.26 13.10 -3.13
N ILE A 89 -4.56 14.38 -2.84
CA ILE A 89 -5.10 14.85 -1.55
C ILE A 89 -6.44 14.17 -1.25
N ASP A 90 -7.33 14.07 -2.24
CA ASP A 90 -8.65 13.46 -2.06
C ASP A 90 -8.58 11.98 -1.63
N VAL A 91 -7.56 11.24 -2.09
CA VAL A 91 -7.32 9.86 -1.67
C VAL A 91 -6.84 9.84 -0.23
N ALA A 92 -5.82 10.65 0.10
CA ALA A 92 -5.29 10.73 1.45
C ALA A 92 -6.34 11.17 2.47
N VAL A 93 -7.20 12.14 2.15
CA VAL A 93 -8.30 12.58 3.03
C VAL A 93 -9.25 11.42 3.34
N ARG A 94 -9.59 10.60 2.34
CA ARG A 94 -10.46 9.42 2.56
C ARG A 94 -9.81 8.37 3.44
N GLU A 95 -8.56 8.02 3.14
CA GLU A 95 -7.83 7.00 3.90
C GLU A 95 -7.57 7.45 5.33
N ASN A 96 -7.22 8.72 5.50
CA ASN A 96 -7.01 9.32 6.82
C ASN A 96 -8.31 9.47 7.63
N ALA A 97 -9.49 9.48 6.99
CA ALA A 97 -10.77 9.61 7.71
C ALA A 97 -11.02 8.48 8.73
N SER A 98 -10.33 7.35 8.61
CA SER A 98 -10.42 6.25 9.56
C SER A 98 -9.92 6.59 10.97
N ILE A 99 -9.18 7.68 11.16
CA ILE A 99 -8.73 8.14 12.49
C ILE A 99 -9.87 8.46 13.45
N ILE A 100 -11.06 8.78 12.94
CA ILE A 100 -12.25 9.02 13.78
C ILE A 100 -12.68 7.79 14.59
N PHE A 101 -12.21 6.60 14.22
CA PHE A 101 -12.45 5.34 14.94
C PHE A 101 -11.35 5.00 15.94
N GLU A 102 -10.37 5.87 16.12
CA GLU A 102 -9.25 5.69 17.06
C GLU A 102 -9.50 6.45 18.37
N ASP A 103 -8.95 5.93 19.47
CA ASP A 103 -9.16 6.49 20.81
C ASP A 103 -8.55 7.90 20.99
N ASN A 104 -7.54 8.24 20.17
CA ASN A 104 -6.85 9.54 20.26
C ASN A 104 -6.48 10.09 18.87
N PRO A 105 -7.45 10.60 18.09
CA PRO A 105 -7.21 11.12 16.75
C PRO A 105 -6.30 12.37 16.71
N GLU A 106 -6.24 13.17 17.78
CA GLU A 106 -5.43 14.40 17.86
C GLU A 106 -3.92 14.15 17.75
N GLN A 107 -3.47 12.92 18.05
CA GLN A 107 -2.07 12.53 17.93
C GLN A 107 -1.51 12.69 16.49
N TYR A 108 -2.35 12.70 15.47
CA TYR A 108 -1.92 12.80 14.08
C TYR A 108 -1.51 14.22 13.68
N GLU A 109 -2.11 15.24 14.26
CA GLU A 109 -1.74 16.65 14.03
C GLU A 109 -0.34 16.94 14.58
N GLN A 110 -0.03 16.43 15.76
CA GLN A 110 1.27 16.65 16.42
C GLN A 110 2.42 15.89 15.72
N ASN A 111 2.14 14.74 15.10
CA ASN A 111 3.15 13.88 14.49
C ASN A 111 3.59 14.33 13.07
N GLN A 112 2.91 15.26 12.42
CA GLN A 112 3.30 15.75 11.09
C GLN A 112 4.72 16.36 11.07
N MET A 113 5.15 16.98 12.16
CA MET A 113 6.47 17.61 12.26
C MET A 113 7.61 16.58 12.39
N PHE A 114 7.37 15.45 13.08
CA PHE A 114 8.34 14.35 13.19
C PHE A 114 8.38 13.44 11.95
N ALA A 115 7.30 13.38 11.19
CA ALA A 115 7.22 12.65 9.93
C ALA A 115 8.28 13.11 8.93
N SER A 116 8.61 14.40 8.90
CA SER A 116 9.52 14.99 7.92
C SER A 116 10.98 14.50 8.02
N ILE A 117 11.45 14.07 9.18
CA ILE A 117 12.84 13.63 9.39
C ILE A 117 13.01 12.17 8.98
N SER A 118 12.13 11.28 9.44
CA SER A 118 12.15 9.86 9.05
C SER A 118 11.79 9.65 7.58
N GLU A 119 11.03 10.58 7.00
CA GLU A 119 10.63 10.58 5.60
C GLU A 119 11.84 10.65 4.66
N LYS A 120 12.73 11.61 4.90
CA LYS A 120 13.93 11.81 4.07
C LYS A 120 14.86 10.59 4.07
N ALA A 121 14.92 9.84 5.18
CA ALA A 121 15.81 8.69 5.30
C ALA A 121 15.42 7.53 4.38
N TYR A 122 14.12 7.34 4.11
CA TYR A 122 13.61 6.18 3.36
C TYR A 122 12.93 6.54 2.05
N SER A 123 12.89 7.82 1.66
CA SER A 123 12.16 8.29 0.47
C SER A 123 12.68 7.65 -0.82
N GLN A 124 14.00 7.61 -1.02
CA GLN A 124 14.61 7.01 -2.22
C GLN A 124 14.32 5.50 -2.32
N GLU A 125 14.43 4.78 -1.22
CA GLU A 125 14.17 3.35 -1.20
C GLU A 125 12.67 3.06 -1.36
N SER A 126 11.80 3.89 -0.80
CA SER A 126 10.35 3.81 -1.03
C SER A 126 10.00 4.05 -2.51
N GLU A 127 10.67 5.00 -3.17
CA GLU A 127 10.48 5.27 -4.59
C GLU A 127 10.93 4.09 -5.46
N LYS A 128 12.11 3.51 -5.18
CA LYS A 128 12.59 2.30 -5.88
C LYS A 128 11.59 1.14 -5.73
N LEU A 129 11.11 0.90 -4.51
CA LEU A 129 10.10 -0.11 -4.21
C LEU A 129 8.81 0.15 -5.00
N ALA A 130 8.31 1.39 -5.00
CA ALA A 130 7.10 1.77 -5.72
C ALA A 130 7.24 1.57 -7.24
N VAL A 131 8.36 1.99 -7.83
CA VAL A 131 8.64 1.82 -9.25
C VAL A 131 8.73 0.35 -9.63
N SER A 132 9.41 -0.45 -8.81
CA SER A 132 9.54 -1.90 -9.02
C SER A 132 8.17 -2.59 -9.03
N ILE A 133 7.32 -2.30 -8.03
CA ILE A 133 5.96 -2.84 -7.95
C ILE A 133 5.11 -2.36 -9.14
N ASN A 134 5.16 -1.06 -9.47
CA ASN A 134 4.39 -0.50 -10.59
C ASN A 134 4.75 -1.16 -11.93
N THR A 135 6.04 -1.41 -12.15
CA THR A 135 6.55 -2.07 -13.36
C THR A 135 6.10 -3.53 -13.44
N ALA A 136 6.24 -4.27 -12.35
CA ALA A 136 5.84 -5.68 -12.29
C ALA A 136 4.33 -5.86 -12.47
N VAL A 137 3.51 -5.06 -11.78
CA VAL A 137 2.05 -5.10 -11.94
C VAL A 137 1.64 -4.78 -13.38
N LYS A 138 2.29 -3.82 -14.05
CA LYS A 138 2.05 -3.53 -15.46
C LYS A 138 2.35 -4.73 -16.37
N THR A 139 3.39 -5.48 -16.05
CA THR A 139 3.79 -6.68 -16.82
C THR A 139 2.81 -7.83 -16.61
N GLU A 140 2.45 -8.11 -15.36
CA GLU A 140 1.58 -9.24 -14.99
C GLU A 140 0.10 -8.98 -15.31
N LEU A 141 -0.33 -7.72 -15.28
CA LEU A 141 -1.70 -7.30 -15.61
C LEU A 141 -1.71 -6.24 -16.72
N PRO A 142 -1.35 -6.58 -17.95
CA PRO A 142 -1.16 -5.59 -19.04
C PRO A 142 -2.43 -4.83 -19.44
N ARG A 143 -3.61 -5.34 -19.07
CA ARG A 143 -4.90 -4.67 -19.31
C ARG A 143 -5.29 -3.69 -18.21
N THR A 144 -4.59 -3.69 -17.08
CA THR A 144 -4.83 -2.75 -15.99
C THR A 144 -4.30 -1.37 -16.37
N ARG A 145 -5.12 -0.34 -16.21
CA ARG A 145 -4.67 1.04 -16.39
C ARG A 145 -3.70 1.41 -15.27
N MET A 146 -2.48 1.70 -15.63
CA MET A 146 -1.49 2.23 -14.68
C MET A 146 -1.67 3.75 -14.53
N ARG A 147 -1.71 4.23 -13.30
CA ARG A 147 -1.80 5.66 -12.94
C ARG A 147 -0.49 6.20 -12.37
N GLY A 148 0.51 5.31 -12.25
CA GLY A 148 1.87 5.63 -11.84
C GLY A 148 2.05 5.75 -10.32
N VAL A 149 3.21 6.29 -9.95
CA VAL A 149 3.60 6.58 -8.57
C VAL A 149 3.27 8.04 -8.27
N LYS A 150 2.66 8.29 -7.13
CA LYS A 150 2.21 9.62 -6.67
C LYS A 150 2.66 9.85 -5.23
N GLN A 151 2.35 11.02 -4.70
CA GLN A 151 2.73 11.41 -3.34
C GLN A 151 1.55 12.08 -2.64
N ALA A 152 1.32 11.73 -1.36
CA ALA A 152 0.33 12.39 -0.51
C ALA A 152 0.56 12.11 0.99
N GLY A 153 -0.16 12.83 1.86
CA GLY A 153 -0.03 12.76 3.31
C GLY A 153 -0.82 11.63 3.96
N PHE A 154 -0.45 10.38 3.71
CA PHE A 154 -1.11 9.21 4.28
C PHE A 154 -0.66 8.92 5.72
N TYR A 155 -1.55 9.05 6.68
CA TYR A 155 -1.25 8.79 8.09
C TYR A 155 -0.79 7.36 8.37
N VAL A 156 -1.29 6.38 7.62
CA VAL A 156 -0.88 4.97 7.74
C VAL A 156 0.60 4.74 7.42
N LEU A 157 1.27 5.67 6.73
CA LEU A 157 2.69 5.60 6.42
C LEU A 157 3.56 6.41 7.39
N VAL A 158 2.94 7.32 8.17
CA VAL A 158 3.66 8.19 9.12
C VAL A 158 4.27 7.36 10.24
N GLY A 159 5.56 7.59 10.51
CA GLY A 159 6.28 6.95 11.59
C GLY A 159 6.83 5.55 11.29
N ALA A 160 6.58 4.97 10.12
CA ALA A 160 7.25 3.74 9.70
C ALA A 160 8.73 4.02 9.40
N ALA A 161 9.63 3.32 10.10
CA ALA A 161 11.09 3.50 10.01
C ALA A 161 11.72 2.52 9.01
N MET A 162 11.10 2.38 7.82
CA MET A 162 11.57 1.54 6.70
C MET A 162 10.98 2.07 5.39
N PRO A 163 11.46 1.58 4.22
CA PRO A 163 10.83 1.77 2.91
C PRO A 163 9.34 1.39 2.97
N LYS A 164 8.47 2.28 2.47
CA LYS A 164 7.03 2.18 2.66
C LYS A 164 6.25 2.72 1.48
N VAL A 165 5.18 2.03 1.12
CA VAL A 165 4.26 2.44 0.06
C VAL A 165 2.82 2.13 0.41
N LEU A 166 1.88 2.92 -0.13
CA LEU A 166 0.46 2.59 -0.16
C LEU A 166 0.07 2.21 -1.59
N ILE A 167 -0.59 1.08 -1.72
CA ILE A 167 -0.99 0.48 -2.99
C ILE A 167 -2.50 0.55 -3.14
N GLU A 168 -2.97 1.19 -4.20
CA GLU A 168 -4.36 1.19 -4.62
C GLU A 168 -4.55 0.21 -5.77
N ALA A 169 -5.12 -0.95 -5.48
CA ALA A 169 -5.24 -2.06 -6.43
C ALA A 169 -6.27 -1.82 -7.54
N GLY A 170 -7.05 -0.73 -7.46
CA GLY A 170 -8.10 -0.34 -8.41
C GLY A 170 -9.26 0.34 -7.70
N PHE A 171 -10.27 0.79 -8.43
CA PHE A 171 -11.38 1.58 -7.88
C PHE A 171 -12.64 0.73 -7.63
N ILE A 172 -13.00 0.52 -6.36
CA ILE A 172 -14.22 -0.23 -6.00
C ILE A 172 -15.52 0.52 -6.35
N THR A 173 -15.45 1.81 -6.65
CA THR A 173 -16.59 2.62 -7.10
C THR A 173 -16.79 2.56 -8.62
N ASN A 174 -15.80 2.08 -9.38
CA ASN A 174 -15.92 1.82 -10.80
C ASN A 174 -16.55 0.44 -11.03
N LYS A 175 -17.63 0.37 -11.81
CA LYS A 175 -18.37 -0.90 -12.04
C LYS A 175 -17.47 -2.03 -12.56
N SER A 176 -16.67 -1.76 -13.58
CA SER A 176 -15.83 -2.79 -14.21
C SER A 176 -14.70 -3.25 -13.29
N GLU A 177 -14.01 -2.34 -12.62
CA GLU A 177 -12.94 -2.70 -11.69
C GLU A 177 -13.47 -3.38 -10.42
N ALA A 178 -14.58 -2.90 -9.88
CA ALA A 178 -15.24 -3.55 -8.75
C ALA A 178 -15.59 -5.01 -9.06
N GLN A 179 -16.07 -5.30 -10.29
CA GLN A 179 -16.35 -6.67 -10.73
C GLN A 179 -15.06 -7.51 -10.87
N LEU A 180 -13.95 -6.91 -11.31
CA LEU A 180 -12.66 -7.59 -11.36
C LEU A 180 -12.11 -7.85 -9.95
N LEU A 181 -12.04 -6.83 -9.11
CA LEU A 181 -11.56 -6.92 -7.72
C LEU A 181 -12.39 -7.92 -6.88
N ASN A 182 -13.66 -8.12 -7.21
CA ASN A 182 -14.51 -9.12 -6.55
C ASN A 182 -14.19 -10.57 -6.97
N LYS A 183 -13.40 -10.81 -8.03
CA LYS A 183 -12.96 -12.14 -8.45
C LYS A 183 -11.68 -12.53 -7.70
N SER A 184 -11.68 -13.70 -7.04
CA SER A 184 -10.47 -14.21 -6.37
C SER A 184 -9.29 -14.32 -7.32
N SER A 185 -9.50 -14.87 -8.52
CA SER A 185 -8.45 -15.01 -9.51
C SER A 185 -7.77 -13.68 -9.89
N TYR A 186 -8.52 -12.58 -9.95
CA TYR A 186 -7.95 -11.26 -10.22
C TYR A 186 -7.15 -10.74 -9.01
N ARG A 187 -7.64 -10.96 -7.78
CA ARG A 187 -6.89 -10.60 -6.56
C ARG A 187 -5.60 -11.40 -6.45
N THR A 188 -5.61 -12.69 -6.78
CA THR A 188 -4.40 -13.54 -6.83
C THR A 188 -3.41 -13.01 -7.88
N GLN A 189 -3.86 -12.64 -9.09
CA GLN A 189 -2.98 -12.04 -10.11
C GLN A 189 -2.42 -10.68 -9.67
N MET A 190 -3.22 -9.84 -9.02
CA MET A 190 -2.77 -8.58 -8.44
C MET A 190 -1.70 -8.79 -7.38
N ALA A 191 -1.94 -9.70 -6.45
CA ALA A 191 -0.98 -10.09 -5.42
C ALA A 191 0.32 -10.64 -6.02
N TYR A 192 0.23 -11.44 -7.09
CA TYR A 192 1.38 -11.95 -7.81
C TYR A 192 2.20 -10.83 -8.47
N GLY A 193 1.55 -9.87 -9.12
CA GLY A 193 2.23 -8.71 -9.69
C GLY A 193 2.95 -7.87 -8.62
N ILE A 194 2.31 -7.66 -7.47
CA ILE A 194 2.94 -6.98 -6.32
C ILE A 194 4.13 -7.79 -5.80
N PHE A 195 3.97 -9.12 -5.64
CA PHE A 195 5.04 -10.04 -5.24
C PHE A 195 6.27 -9.91 -6.15
N LYS A 196 6.08 -9.97 -7.48
CA LYS A 196 7.18 -9.84 -8.45
C LYS A 196 7.93 -8.52 -8.31
N GLY A 197 7.21 -7.44 -8.02
CA GLY A 197 7.82 -6.13 -7.77
C GLY A 197 8.62 -6.09 -6.47
N VAL A 198 8.09 -6.66 -5.39
CA VAL A 198 8.81 -6.75 -4.10
C VAL A 198 10.05 -7.65 -4.25
N GLN A 199 9.93 -8.79 -4.92
CA GLN A 199 11.06 -9.68 -5.21
C GLN A 199 12.17 -8.94 -5.96
N SER A 200 11.83 -8.28 -7.07
CA SER A 200 12.80 -7.52 -7.88
C SER A 200 13.48 -6.40 -7.09
N TYR A 201 12.74 -5.70 -6.22
CA TYR A 201 13.31 -4.69 -5.34
C TYR A 201 14.33 -5.28 -4.36
N ILE A 202 14.00 -6.39 -3.69
CA ILE A 202 14.88 -7.05 -2.72
C ILE A 202 16.16 -7.56 -3.41
N GLU A 203 16.05 -8.21 -4.57
CA GLU A 203 17.18 -8.71 -5.36
C GLU A 203 18.12 -7.57 -5.78
N SER A 204 17.56 -6.45 -6.25
CA SER A 204 18.34 -5.26 -6.63
C SER A 204 19.04 -4.62 -5.43
N HIS A 205 18.38 -4.54 -4.30
CA HIS A 205 18.94 -3.98 -3.06
C HIS A 205 20.10 -4.83 -2.53
N ASN A 206 19.95 -6.14 -2.51
CA ASN A 206 20.98 -7.08 -2.06
C ASN A 206 22.21 -7.03 -2.97
N SER A 207 22.03 -6.95 -4.29
CA SER A 207 23.13 -6.86 -5.26
C SER A 207 23.95 -5.57 -5.10
N GLN A 208 23.32 -4.46 -4.72
CA GLN A 208 24.02 -3.19 -4.47
C GLN A 208 24.84 -3.21 -3.18
N ASN A 209 24.43 -3.99 -2.17
CA ASN A 209 25.15 -4.11 -0.90
C ASN A 209 26.33 -5.08 -0.95
N ILE A 210 26.35 -6.04 -1.87
CA ILE A 210 27.47 -6.96 -2.09
C ILE A 210 28.63 -6.27 -2.82
N ASN A 211 28.35 -5.23 -3.60
CA ASN A 211 29.34 -4.50 -4.40
C ASN A 211 29.91 -3.26 -3.69
N ARG A 212 29.62 -3.07 -2.42
CA ARG A 212 30.20 -2.03 -1.53
C ARG A 212 31.10 -2.64 -0.47
#